data_0fad96b0f81e15d545bec12025d84ab3
#
_entry.id   0fad96b0f81e15d545bec12025d84ab3
#
_cell.length_a   1.000
_cell.length_b   1.000
_cell.length_c   1.000
_cell.angle_alpha   90.00
_cell.angle_beta   90.00
_cell.angle_gamma   90.00
#
_symmetry.space_group_name_H-M   'P 1'
#
loop_
_entity.id
_entity.type
_entity.pdbx_description
1 polymer ?
#
loop_
_entity_poly.entity_id
_entity_poly.type
_entity_poly.pdbx_seq_one_letter_code
_entity_poly.pdbx_strand_id
1 'polypeptide(L)'
;YGLVGSEMCIRDRYFSLSVSAFMNNVRSMINYKMLDTAERDAYNTAHGTYYDEIQMRANIDKAKIKGINVAFNSYLGAGFTLNGGYSFMDGKNVYEDEPLDKTVKHSGTVAAMWSHTWNKYKLNVNFNGRIQGERYSTSYGYAPKYSLWNLNTSHTFRAGDFLLEPGVGIENLFDYVDDRPFNYNYATLTPGRTYYVSLLVRFKQ
;
A
#
# COMPACT_ATOMS: atom_id res chain seq x y z
N TYR A 1 -17.10 7.54 -17.76
CA TYR A 1 -16.01 6.64 -17.38
C TYR A 1 -15.81 5.61 -18.48
N GLY A 2 -14.62 5.54 -19.04
CA GLY A 2 -14.20 4.42 -19.90
C GLY A 2 -13.18 3.57 -19.16
N LEU A 3 -13.55 2.42 -18.64
CA LEU A 3 -12.64 1.43 -18.08
C LEU A 3 -12.40 0.37 -19.16
N VAL A 4 -11.16 0.21 -19.57
CA VAL A 4 -10.73 -0.91 -20.42
C VAL A 4 -9.67 -1.68 -19.63
N GLY A 5 -9.93 -2.93 -19.38
CA GLY A 5 -9.01 -3.82 -18.67
C GLY A 5 -9.01 -5.20 -19.30
N SER A 6 -7.90 -5.87 -19.19
CA SER A 6 -7.76 -7.29 -19.52
C SER A 6 -7.10 -8.01 -18.34
N GLU A 7 -7.53 -9.22 -18.08
CA GLU A 7 -6.97 -10.09 -17.05
C GLU A 7 -6.56 -11.42 -17.69
N MET A 8 -5.39 -11.91 -17.30
CA MET A 8 -4.88 -13.22 -17.63
C MET A 8 -4.52 -13.95 -16.35
N CYS A 9 -5.07 -15.16 -16.17
CA CYS A 9 -4.75 -16.03 -15.05
C CYS A 9 -4.11 -17.33 -15.55
N ILE A 10 -2.99 -17.70 -14.95
CA ILE A 10 -2.38 -19.03 -15.08
C ILE A 10 -2.49 -19.68 -13.72
N ARG A 11 -3.09 -20.86 -13.66
CA ARG A 11 -3.25 -21.61 -12.42
C ARG A 11 -2.85 -23.05 -12.62
N ASP A 12 -1.90 -23.48 -11.82
CA ASP A 12 -1.47 -24.87 -11.67
C ASP A 12 -1.65 -25.29 -10.20
N ARG A 13 -1.40 -26.56 -9.92
CA ARG A 13 -1.46 -27.15 -8.58
C ARG A 13 -0.50 -26.47 -7.57
N TYR A 14 0.65 -26.00 -8.06
CA TYR A 14 1.73 -25.42 -7.24
C TYR A 14 1.96 -23.94 -7.47
N PHE A 15 1.38 -23.39 -8.49
CA PHE A 15 1.61 -22.01 -8.90
C PHE A 15 0.35 -21.36 -9.44
N SER A 16 0.11 -20.12 -9.07
CA SER A 16 -0.87 -19.28 -9.72
C SER A 16 -0.28 -17.91 -10.02
N LEU A 17 -0.57 -17.39 -11.19
CA LEU A 17 -0.20 -16.05 -11.65
C LEU A 17 -1.43 -15.36 -12.18
N SER A 18 -1.69 -14.15 -11.70
CA SER A 18 -2.69 -13.26 -12.26
C SER A 18 -2.01 -11.98 -12.73
N VAL A 19 -2.30 -11.57 -13.94
CA VAL A 19 -1.84 -10.32 -14.53
C VAL A 19 -3.05 -9.57 -15.03
N SER A 20 -3.27 -8.37 -14.55
CA SER A 20 -4.32 -7.48 -15.04
C SER A 20 -3.74 -6.16 -15.52
N ALA A 21 -4.20 -5.68 -16.66
CA ALA A 21 -3.88 -4.35 -17.15
C ALA A 21 -5.17 -3.54 -17.27
N PHE A 22 -5.10 -2.27 -16.94
CA PHE A 22 -6.26 -1.39 -16.96
C PHE A 22 -5.90 0.00 -17.48
N MET A 23 -6.90 0.65 -18.06
CA MET A 23 -6.84 2.05 -18.46
C MET A 23 -8.17 2.73 -18.12
N ASN A 24 -8.10 3.81 -17.38
CA ASN A 24 -9.25 4.60 -16.99
C ASN A 24 -9.06 6.05 -17.46
N ASN A 25 -10.04 6.57 -18.18
CA ASN A 25 -10.10 7.96 -18.59
C ASN A 25 -11.21 8.66 -17.79
N VAL A 26 -10.84 9.50 -16.87
CA VAL A 26 -11.77 10.28 -16.05
C VAL A 26 -11.97 11.64 -16.70
N ARG A 27 -13.22 12.04 -16.88
CA ARG A 27 -13.60 13.39 -17.35
C ARG A 27 -14.28 14.14 -16.23
N SER A 28 -14.07 15.46 -16.17
CA SER A 28 -14.71 16.31 -15.17
C SER A 28 -14.38 15.89 -13.73
N MET A 29 -13.11 15.68 -13.45
CA MET A 29 -12.62 15.38 -12.11
C MET A 29 -12.77 16.63 -11.23
N ILE A 30 -13.38 16.46 -10.07
CA ILE A 30 -13.47 17.55 -9.06
C ILE A 30 -12.15 17.57 -8.31
N ASN A 31 -11.47 18.70 -8.36
CA ASN A 31 -10.25 18.93 -7.60
C ASN A 31 -10.27 20.35 -7.01
N TYR A 32 -9.31 20.65 -6.14
CA TYR A 32 -9.11 22.01 -5.65
C TYR A 32 -8.31 22.81 -6.68
N LYS A 33 -8.86 23.97 -7.08
CA LYS A 33 -8.17 24.98 -7.86
C LYS A 33 -7.76 26.10 -6.91
N MET A 34 -6.48 26.48 -6.93
CA MET A 34 -6.06 27.74 -6.35
C MET A 34 -6.60 28.87 -7.20
N LEU A 35 -7.23 29.85 -6.60
CA LEU A 35 -7.59 31.07 -7.30
C LEU A 35 -6.34 31.87 -7.66
N ASP A 36 -6.27 32.37 -8.88
CA ASP A 36 -5.22 33.30 -9.24
C ASP A 36 -5.39 34.66 -8.49
N THR A 37 -4.41 35.54 -8.60
CA THR A 37 -4.40 36.80 -7.87
C THR A 37 -5.66 37.62 -8.15
N ALA A 38 -6.11 37.69 -9.40
CA ALA A 38 -7.29 38.48 -9.78
C ALA A 38 -8.59 37.86 -9.24
N GLU A 39 -8.74 36.52 -9.36
CA GLU A 39 -9.88 35.79 -8.83
C GLU A 39 -9.95 35.92 -7.29
N ARG A 40 -8.80 35.80 -6.61
CA ARG A 40 -8.68 35.93 -5.15
C ARG A 40 -9.06 37.36 -4.70
N ASP A 41 -8.53 38.38 -5.34
CA ASP A 41 -8.78 39.76 -4.97
C ASP A 41 -10.25 40.15 -5.21
N ALA A 42 -10.84 39.65 -6.30
CA ALA A 42 -12.27 39.77 -6.55
C ALA A 42 -13.12 39.12 -5.47
N TYR A 43 -12.75 37.89 -5.05
CA TYR A 43 -13.42 37.18 -3.96
C TYR A 43 -13.31 37.94 -2.63
N ASN A 44 -12.10 38.36 -2.25
CA ASN A 44 -11.86 39.15 -1.05
C ASN A 44 -12.66 40.41 -1.02
N THR A 45 -12.71 41.17 -2.14
CA THR A 45 -13.49 42.40 -2.27
C THR A 45 -14.99 42.13 -2.10
N ALA A 46 -15.50 41.08 -2.76
CA ALA A 46 -16.93 40.72 -2.71
C ALA A 46 -17.40 40.29 -1.32
N HIS A 47 -16.51 39.68 -0.52
CA HIS A 47 -16.87 39.13 0.79
C HIS A 47 -16.30 39.94 1.97
N GLY A 48 -15.54 41.02 1.72
CA GLY A 48 -14.91 41.81 2.76
C GLY A 48 -13.85 41.03 3.56
N THR A 49 -13.13 40.14 2.90
CA THR A 49 -12.10 39.29 3.48
C THR A 49 -10.70 39.61 2.97
N TYR A 50 -9.67 39.06 3.62
CA TYR A 50 -8.25 39.27 3.25
C TYR A 50 -7.50 37.97 3.32
N TYR A 51 -7.91 36.97 2.50
CA TYR A 51 -7.21 35.70 2.42
C TYR A 51 -6.05 35.82 1.42
N ASP A 52 -4.88 35.34 1.81
CA ASP A 52 -3.70 35.28 0.95
C ASP A 52 -3.82 34.15 -0.09
N GLU A 53 -4.49 33.05 0.27
CA GLU A 53 -4.74 31.88 -0.58
C GLU A 53 -6.19 31.43 -0.45
N ILE A 54 -6.84 31.21 -1.57
CA ILE A 54 -8.20 30.68 -1.64
C ILE A 54 -8.22 29.46 -2.55
N GLN A 55 -8.73 28.35 -2.05
CA GLN A 55 -8.96 27.13 -2.82
C GLN A 55 -10.46 26.93 -3.02
N MET A 56 -10.85 26.64 -4.23
CA MET A 56 -12.24 26.29 -4.55
C MET A 56 -12.30 24.92 -5.23
N ARG A 57 -13.40 24.19 -5.01
CA ARG A 57 -13.67 22.97 -5.76
C ARG A 57 -14.16 23.32 -7.16
N ALA A 58 -13.50 22.80 -8.16
CA ALA A 58 -13.86 22.99 -9.54
C ALA A 58 -13.77 21.68 -10.34
N ASN A 59 -14.55 21.58 -11.39
CA ASN A 59 -14.39 20.52 -12.39
C ASN A 59 -13.26 20.93 -13.34
N ILE A 60 -12.04 20.64 -12.95
CA ILE A 60 -10.88 21.18 -13.64
C ILE A 60 -10.30 20.24 -14.67
N ASP A 61 -10.53 18.91 -14.56
CA ASP A 61 -9.57 18.05 -15.21
C ASP A 61 -10.10 16.82 -15.90
N LYS A 62 -9.30 16.38 -16.83
CA LYS A 62 -9.30 15.04 -17.37
C LYS A 62 -8.10 14.32 -16.75
N ALA A 63 -8.35 13.18 -16.14
CA ALA A 63 -7.29 12.31 -15.67
C ALA A 63 -7.22 11.05 -16.53
N LYS A 64 -6.00 10.62 -16.79
CA LYS A 64 -5.73 9.35 -17.47
C LYS A 64 -4.92 8.47 -16.53
N ILE A 65 -5.49 7.32 -16.17
CA ILE A 65 -4.86 6.37 -15.27
C ILE A 65 -4.70 5.07 -16.03
N LYS A 66 -3.49 4.55 -16.10
CA LYS A 66 -3.18 3.24 -16.67
C LYS A 66 -2.31 2.47 -15.71
N GLY A 67 -2.42 1.16 -15.73
CA GLY A 67 -1.61 0.34 -14.85
C GLY A 67 -1.64 -1.13 -15.16
N ILE A 68 -0.76 -1.83 -14.45
CA ILE A 68 -0.62 -3.27 -14.49
C ILE A 68 -0.52 -3.76 -13.07
N ASN A 69 -1.31 -4.77 -12.74
CA ASN A 69 -1.19 -5.52 -11.49
C ASN A 69 -0.75 -6.93 -11.80
N VAL A 70 0.22 -7.41 -11.06
CA VAL A 70 0.71 -8.79 -11.09
C VAL A 70 0.58 -9.37 -9.70
N ALA A 71 -0.01 -10.54 -9.59
CA ALA A 71 -0.06 -11.28 -8.33
C ALA A 71 0.35 -12.73 -8.59
N PHE A 72 1.13 -13.27 -7.71
CA PHE A 72 1.53 -14.68 -7.78
C PHE A 72 1.42 -15.36 -6.42
N ASN A 73 1.16 -16.65 -6.46
CA ASN A 73 1.18 -17.53 -5.30
C ASN A 73 1.84 -18.84 -5.73
N SER A 74 2.82 -19.31 -4.95
CA SER A 74 3.56 -20.52 -5.26
C SER A 74 3.75 -21.38 -4.00
N TYR A 75 3.41 -22.65 -4.12
CA TYR A 75 3.73 -23.65 -3.12
C TYR A 75 5.00 -24.41 -3.56
N LEU A 76 6.10 -24.15 -2.85
CA LEU A 76 7.42 -24.66 -3.19
C LEU A 76 7.71 -26.06 -2.64
N GLY A 77 6.75 -26.67 -1.94
CA GLY A 77 6.94 -27.94 -1.25
C GLY A 77 7.55 -27.80 0.14
N ALA A 78 7.64 -28.91 0.87
CA ALA A 78 8.20 -28.98 2.22
C ALA A 78 7.65 -27.93 3.21
N GLY A 79 6.41 -27.46 2.98
CA GLY A 79 5.75 -26.44 3.81
C GLY A 79 6.06 -24.99 3.43
N PHE A 80 6.84 -24.75 2.39
CA PHE A 80 7.14 -23.40 1.90
C PHE A 80 6.08 -22.88 0.94
N THR A 81 5.65 -21.65 1.19
CA THR A 81 4.75 -20.88 0.30
C THR A 81 5.33 -19.50 0.08
N LEU A 82 5.31 -19.03 -1.15
CA LEU A 82 5.75 -17.69 -1.55
C LEU A 82 4.60 -16.99 -2.26
N ASN A 83 4.23 -15.81 -1.77
CA ASN A 83 3.20 -14.96 -2.36
C ASN A 83 3.80 -13.60 -2.67
N GLY A 84 3.30 -12.96 -3.70
CA GLY A 84 3.72 -11.60 -4.00
C GLY A 84 2.74 -10.90 -4.91
N GLY A 85 2.84 -9.59 -4.87
CA GLY A 85 2.07 -8.70 -5.72
C GLY A 85 2.91 -7.50 -6.13
N TYR A 86 2.73 -7.05 -7.35
CA TYR A 86 3.32 -5.83 -7.86
C TYR A 86 2.25 -5.03 -8.59
N SER A 87 2.22 -3.73 -8.32
CA SER A 87 1.34 -2.79 -9.01
C SER A 87 2.16 -1.67 -9.60
N PHE A 88 1.97 -1.45 -10.88
CA PHE A 88 2.39 -0.24 -11.58
C PHE A 88 1.15 0.57 -11.91
N MET A 89 1.17 1.86 -11.56
CA MET A 89 0.09 2.79 -11.86
C MET A 89 0.68 4.13 -12.32
N ASP A 90 0.35 4.53 -13.52
CA ASP A 90 0.71 5.83 -14.09
C ASP A 90 -0.55 6.66 -14.25
N GLY A 91 -0.75 7.60 -13.34
CA GLY A 91 -1.87 8.54 -13.32
C GLY A 91 -1.38 9.94 -13.66
N LYS A 92 -2.00 10.56 -14.66
CA LYS A 92 -1.67 11.92 -15.09
C LYS A 92 -2.90 12.82 -15.17
N ASN A 93 -2.72 14.04 -14.73
CA ASN A 93 -3.57 15.14 -15.12
C ASN A 93 -3.26 15.50 -16.59
N VAL A 94 -4.28 15.46 -17.45
CA VAL A 94 -4.09 15.64 -18.90
C VAL A 94 -3.81 17.11 -19.27
N TYR A 95 -4.27 18.07 -18.47
CA TYR A 95 -4.09 19.50 -18.74
C TYR A 95 -2.74 20.02 -18.28
N GLU A 96 -2.28 19.58 -17.11
CA GLU A 96 -1.03 20.06 -16.52
C GLU A 96 0.17 19.17 -16.90
N ASP A 97 -0.10 18.02 -17.51
CA ASP A 97 0.88 16.94 -17.80
C ASP A 97 1.68 16.47 -16.58
N GLU A 98 1.08 16.65 -15.40
CA GLU A 98 1.66 16.28 -14.12
C GLU A 98 1.08 14.96 -13.59
N PRO A 99 1.81 14.25 -12.73
CA PRO A 99 1.27 13.10 -12.02
C PRO A 99 0.07 13.51 -11.16
N LEU A 100 -0.88 12.60 -10.98
CA LEU A 100 -1.99 12.81 -10.07
C LEU A 100 -1.48 12.88 -8.62
N ASP A 101 -2.07 13.79 -7.85
CA ASP A 101 -1.75 13.95 -6.43
C ASP A 101 -1.92 12.65 -5.64
N LYS A 102 -1.04 12.42 -4.67
CA LYS A 102 -1.04 11.24 -3.77
C LYS A 102 -0.93 9.90 -4.47
N THR A 103 -0.36 9.86 -5.66
CA THR A 103 -0.14 8.62 -6.40
C THR A 103 1.22 8.00 -6.13
N VAL A 104 1.26 6.68 -6.21
CA VAL A 104 2.48 5.88 -6.13
C VAL A 104 2.61 5.09 -7.42
N LYS A 105 3.71 5.31 -8.12
CA LYS A 105 3.91 4.69 -9.44
C LYS A 105 4.22 3.19 -9.35
N HIS A 106 4.96 2.79 -8.33
CA HIS A 106 5.38 1.41 -8.12
C HIS A 106 5.11 0.98 -6.69
N SER A 107 4.42 -0.12 -6.50
CA SER A 107 4.24 -0.73 -5.19
C SER A 107 4.30 -2.25 -5.29
N GLY A 108 4.71 -2.90 -4.21
CA GLY A 108 4.79 -4.34 -4.18
C GLY A 108 4.67 -4.91 -2.78
N THR A 109 4.27 -6.17 -2.72
CA THR A 109 4.22 -6.98 -1.51
C THR A 109 4.85 -8.33 -1.76
N VAL A 110 5.53 -8.87 -0.75
CA VAL A 110 6.08 -10.22 -0.76
C VAL A 110 5.83 -10.86 0.58
N ALA A 111 5.45 -12.14 0.58
CA ALA A 111 5.35 -12.94 1.79
C ALA A 111 5.90 -14.34 1.54
N ALA A 112 6.89 -14.73 2.35
CA ALA A 112 7.43 -16.07 2.41
C ALA A 112 6.96 -16.73 3.72
N MET A 113 6.28 -17.84 3.60
CA MET A 113 5.74 -18.58 4.71
C MET A 113 6.32 -20.00 4.73
N TRP A 114 6.65 -20.45 5.90
CA TRP A 114 7.02 -21.84 6.12
C TRP A 114 6.23 -22.43 7.28
N SER A 115 5.72 -23.64 7.09
CA SER A 115 4.95 -24.35 8.10
C SER A 115 5.38 -25.82 8.15
N HIS A 116 5.72 -26.27 9.35
CA HIS A 116 6.04 -27.69 9.56
C HIS A 116 5.41 -28.21 10.85
N THR A 117 5.01 -29.48 10.82
CA THR A 117 4.40 -30.15 11.97
C THR A 117 5.23 -31.36 12.35
N TRP A 118 5.68 -31.37 13.60
CA TRP A 118 6.34 -32.55 14.25
C TRP A 118 5.41 -33.09 15.31
N ASN A 119 4.81 -34.21 15.08
CA ASN A 119 3.92 -34.88 16.06
C ASN A 119 2.88 -33.92 16.70
N LYS A 120 3.12 -33.44 17.91
CA LYS A 120 2.23 -32.57 18.69
C LYS A 120 2.59 -31.08 18.61
N TYR A 121 3.62 -30.76 17.88
CA TYR A 121 4.11 -29.40 17.72
C TYR A 121 4.05 -28.93 16.27
N LYS A 122 3.54 -27.72 16.03
CA LYS A 122 3.57 -27.08 14.73
C LYS A 122 4.25 -25.73 14.85
N LEU A 123 5.18 -25.44 13.94
CA LEU A 123 5.80 -24.13 13.76
C LEU A 123 5.34 -23.52 12.45
N ASN A 124 4.95 -22.24 12.51
CA ASN A 124 4.77 -21.42 11.34
C ASN A 124 5.75 -20.23 11.45
N VAL A 125 6.41 -19.94 10.34
CA VAL A 125 7.28 -18.77 10.19
C VAL A 125 6.73 -17.96 9.03
N ASN A 126 6.56 -16.66 9.22
CA ASN A 126 6.09 -15.75 8.19
C ASN A 126 7.02 -14.54 8.12
N PHE A 127 7.63 -14.35 6.97
CA PHE A 127 8.40 -13.16 6.62
C PHE A 127 7.65 -12.43 5.51
N ASN A 128 7.26 -11.20 5.74
CA ASN A 128 6.53 -10.42 4.75
C ASN A 128 7.04 -8.99 4.66
N GLY A 129 6.85 -8.40 3.50
CA GLY A 129 7.28 -7.04 3.25
C GLY A 129 6.37 -6.31 2.28
N ARG A 130 6.34 -4.99 2.44
CA ARG A 130 5.73 -4.04 1.53
C ARG A 130 6.80 -3.09 1.03
N ILE A 131 6.86 -2.93 -0.28
CA ILE A 131 7.75 -2.00 -0.97
C ILE A 131 6.88 -0.92 -1.58
N GLN A 132 7.21 0.34 -1.34
CA GLN A 132 6.49 1.48 -1.86
C GLN A 132 7.46 2.40 -2.58
N GLY A 133 7.16 2.72 -3.84
CA GLY A 133 7.89 3.68 -4.63
C GLY A 133 7.68 5.11 -4.15
N GLU A 134 8.27 6.04 -4.86
CA GLU A 134 8.11 7.46 -4.59
C GLU A 134 6.64 7.87 -4.67
N ARG A 135 6.25 8.74 -3.76
CA ARG A 135 4.90 9.31 -3.68
C ARG A 135 4.96 10.73 -4.18
N TYR A 136 4.09 11.06 -5.10
CA TYR A 136 3.98 12.42 -5.61
C TYR A 136 2.92 13.20 -4.83
N SER A 137 3.22 14.47 -4.56
CA SER A 137 2.25 15.45 -4.07
C SER A 137 2.39 16.74 -4.88
N THR A 138 1.28 17.25 -5.37
CA THR A 138 1.23 18.52 -6.12
C THR A 138 1.78 19.69 -5.29
N SER A 139 1.54 19.69 -3.99
CA SER A 139 1.99 20.76 -3.09
C SER A 139 3.43 20.61 -2.60
N TYR A 140 3.96 19.37 -2.51
CA TYR A 140 5.21 19.08 -1.79
C TYR A 140 6.23 18.30 -2.62
N GLY A 141 5.91 17.93 -3.86
CA GLY A 141 6.81 17.18 -4.73
C GLY A 141 6.85 15.69 -4.40
N TYR A 142 8.03 15.11 -4.45
CA TYR A 142 8.22 13.67 -4.25
C TYR A 142 8.69 13.33 -2.83
N ALA A 143 8.01 12.39 -2.20
CA ALA A 143 8.50 11.71 -1.01
C ALA A 143 9.28 10.45 -1.40
N PRO A 144 10.33 10.09 -0.68
CA PRO A 144 11.21 8.96 -1.01
C PRO A 144 10.48 7.62 -0.95
N LYS A 145 11.00 6.66 -1.72
CA LYS A 145 10.60 5.26 -1.65
C LYS A 145 11.01 4.64 -0.32
N TYR A 146 10.23 3.63 0.12
CA TYR A 146 10.53 2.89 1.35
C TYR A 146 10.07 1.44 1.28
N SER A 147 10.54 0.64 2.23
CA SER A 147 10.04 -0.71 2.44
C SER A 147 9.91 -1.04 3.91
N LEU A 148 8.87 -1.80 4.25
CA LEU A 148 8.60 -2.28 5.60
C LEU A 148 8.57 -3.80 5.58
N TRP A 149 9.30 -4.41 6.50
CA TRP A 149 9.46 -5.86 6.57
C TRP A 149 9.15 -6.35 7.97
N ASN A 150 8.44 -7.45 8.05
CA ASN A 150 8.01 -8.06 9.29
C ASN A 150 8.42 -9.53 9.32
N LEU A 151 8.75 -10.01 10.50
CA LEU A 151 9.01 -11.42 10.76
C LEU A 151 8.16 -11.86 11.96
N ASN A 152 7.36 -12.89 11.78
CA ASN A 152 6.61 -13.46 12.88
C ASN A 152 6.63 -14.97 12.87
N THR A 153 6.53 -15.56 14.05
CA THR A 153 6.43 -16.98 14.25
C THR A 153 5.23 -17.30 15.14
N SER A 154 4.59 -18.41 14.87
CA SER A 154 3.58 -18.98 15.75
C SER A 154 3.86 -20.45 15.99
N HIS A 155 3.67 -20.86 17.22
CA HIS A 155 3.95 -22.20 17.70
C HIS A 155 2.63 -22.80 18.16
N THR A 156 2.31 -24.01 17.80
CA THR A 156 1.11 -24.71 18.26
C THR A 156 1.53 -25.96 19.02
N PHE A 157 1.19 -26.03 20.30
CA PHE A 157 1.41 -27.16 21.16
C PHE A 157 0.07 -27.82 21.50
N ARG A 158 -0.01 -29.16 21.35
CA ARG A 158 -1.17 -29.95 21.77
C ARG A 158 -0.91 -30.58 23.14
N ALA A 159 -1.63 -30.16 24.16
CA ALA A 159 -1.51 -30.61 25.54
C ALA A 159 -2.88 -31.10 26.04
N GLY A 160 -3.18 -32.39 25.84
CA GLY A 160 -4.50 -32.95 26.16
C GLY A 160 -5.62 -32.27 25.36
N ASP A 161 -6.59 -31.69 26.06
CA ASP A 161 -7.72 -30.97 25.46
C ASP A 161 -7.42 -29.48 25.15
N PHE A 162 -6.19 -29.08 25.34
CA PHE A 162 -5.77 -27.70 25.10
C PHE A 162 -4.87 -27.60 23.87
N LEU A 163 -5.04 -26.51 23.14
CA LEU A 163 -4.09 -26.03 22.16
C LEU A 163 -3.50 -24.72 22.68
N LEU A 164 -2.20 -24.68 22.86
CA LEU A 164 -1.45 -23.49 23.25
C LEU A 164 -0.75 -22.95 22.02
N GLU A 165 -1.01 -21.70 21.68
CA GLU A 165 -0.46 -21.03 20.50
C GLU A 165 0.28 -19.75 20.89
N PRO A 166 1.50 -19.85 21.45
CA PRO A 166 2.36 -18.68 21.61
C PRO A 166 2.85 -18.19 20.25
N GLY A 167 2.98 -16.88 20.13
CA GLY A 167 3.54 -16.22 18.95
C GLY A 167 4.48 -15.10 19.35
N VAL A 168 5.50 -14.88 18.55
CA VAL A 168 6.39 -13.73 18.65
C VAL A 168 6.57 -13.11 17.29
N GLY A 169 6.70 -11.77 17.25
CA GLY A 169 6.89 -11.06 16.01
C GLY A 169 7.68 -9.79 16.18
N ILE A 170 8.26 -9.40 15.06
CA ILE A 170 8.99 -8.14 14.89
C ILE A 170 8.34 -7.44 13.70
N GLU A 171 7.77 -6.29 13.95
CA GLU A 171 7.31 -5.38 12.89
C GLU A 171 8.40 -4.36 12.58
N ASN A 172 8.46 -3.95 11.33
CA ASN A 172 9.48 -3.04 10.84
C ASN A 172 10.91 -3.55 11.19
N LEU A 173 11.22 -4.76 10.75
CA LEU A 173 12.45 -5.49 11.07
C LEU A 173 13.74 -4.68 10.83
N PHE A 174 13.75 -3.81 9.82
CA PHE A 174 14.91 -3.00 9.45
C PHE A 174 14.89 -1.59 10.06
N ASP A 175 13.93 -1.33 10.97
CA ASP A 175 13.84 -0.07 11.73
C ASP A 175 13.73 1.18 10.84
N TYR A 176 12.98 1.06 9.75
CA TYR A 176 12.75 2.19 8.87
C TYR A 176 11.85 3.23 9.56
N VAL A 177 12.31 4.45 9.62
CA VAL A 177 11.56 5.60 10.13
C VAL A 177 11.59 6.69 9.07
N ASP A 178 10.40 7.11 8.65
CA ASP A 178 10.20 8.19 7.67
C ASP A 178 9.74 9.45 8.44
N ASP A 179 10.67 10.19 8.97
CA ASP A 179 10.40 11.36 9.82
C ASP A 179 10.08 12.64 9.02
N ARG A 180 10.32 12.63 7.71
CA ARG A 180 10.05 13.79 6.84
C ARG A 180 9.69 13.39 5.40
N PRO A 181 8.57 12.67 5.20
CA PRO A 181 8.23 12.14 3.88
C PRO A 181 8.03 13.21 2.81
N PHE A 182 7.63 14.43 3.20
CA PHE A 182 7.46 15.59 2.31
C PHE A 182 8.02 16.85 2.98
N ASN A 183 9.28 16.89 3.30
CA ASN A 183 9.95 18.09 3.87
C ASN A 183 9.20 18.66 5.05
N TYR A 184 9.01 18.44 6.13
CA TYR A 184 8.34 19.04 7.29
C TYR A 184 6.81 18.94 7.36
N ASN A 185 6.12 18.59 6.27
CA ASN A 185 4.66 18.71 6.22
C ASN A 185 3.89 17.48 6.70
N TYR A 186 4.54 16.32 6.81
CA TYR A 186 3.91 15.09 7.26
C TYR A 186 4.78 14.38 8.29
N ALA A 187 4.17 14.09 9.42
CA ALA A 187 4.78 13.23 10.42
C ALA A 187 4.85 11.79 9.90
N THR A 188 5.84 11.07 10.36
CA THR A 188 5.94 9.64 10.15
C THR A 188 4.73 8.92 10.71
N LEU A 189 4.12 8.10 9.88
CA LEU A 189 3.06 7.18 10.29
C LEU A 189 3.60 5.79 10.65
N THR A 190 4.91 5.61 10.52
CA THR A 190 5.55 4.32 10.75
C THR A 190 6.34 4.37 12.05
N PRO A 191 5.90 3.69 13.09
CA PRO A 191 6.71 3.51 14.29
C PRO A 191 7.99 2.76 13.91
N GLY A 192 9.06 2.99 14.63
CA GLY A 192 10.29 2.21 14.54
C GLY A 192 10.03 0.71 14.78
N ARG A 193 11.07 -0.06 14.87
CA ARG A 193 10.96 -1.50 15.12
C ARG A 193 10.14 -1.80 16.36
N THR A 194 9.15 -2.68 16.22
CA THR A 194 8.23 -3.07 17.29
C THR A 194 8.30 -4.56 17.50
N TYR A 195 8.33 -4.99 18.76
CA TYR A 195 8.31 -6.39 19.16
C TYR A 195 6.98 -6.69 19.83
N TYR A 196 6.41 -7.84 19.54
CA TYR A 196 5.21 -8.30 20.22
C TYR A 196 5.27 -9.78 20.57
N VAL A 197 4.54 -10.13 21.61
CA VAL A 197 4.32 -11.52 22.03
C VAL A 197 2.82 -11.72 22.16
N SER A 198 2.34 -12.87 21.74
CA SER A 198 0.94 -13.27 21.85
C SER A 198 0.83 -14.68 22.42
N LEU A 199 -0.26 -14.95 23.12
CA LEU A 199 -0.64 -16.28 23.56
C LEU A 199 -2.12 -16.51 23.32
N LEU A 200 -2.44 -17.52 22.51
CA LEU A 200 -3.80 -17.96 22.29
C LEU A 200 -3.98 -19.34 22.91
N VAL A 201 -5.02 -19.51 23.72
CA VAL A 201 -5.38 -20.79 24.34
C VAL A 201 -6.75 -21.20 23.79
N ARG A 202 -6.83 -22.38 23.18
CA ARG A 202 -8.09 -22.95 22.68
C ARG A 202 -8.40 -24.22 23.40
N PHE A 203 -9.67 -24.42 23.74
CA PHE A 203 -10.18 -25.66 24.27
C PHE A 203 -10.76 -26.49 23.12
N LYS A 204 -10.41 -27.75 23.11
CA LYS A 204 -11.02 -28.71 22.17
C LYS A 204 -12.45 -28.99 22.65
N GLN A 205 -13.43 -28.66 21.84
CA GLN A 205 -14.83 -29.10 22.02
C GLN A 205 -14.96 -30.58 21.64
#